data_b6dce305c914457b182feb00a4787635
#
_entry.id   b6dce305c914457b182feb00a4787635
#
_cell.length_a   1.000
_cell.length_b   1.000
_cell.length_c   1.000
_cell.angle_alpha   90.00
_cell.angle_beta   90.00
_cell.angle_gamma   90.00
#
_symmetry.space_group_name_H-M   'P 1'
#
loop_
_entity.id
_entity.type
_entity.pdbx_description
1 polymer ?
#
loop_
_entity_poly.entity_id
_entity_poly.type
_entity_poly.pdbx_seq_one_letter_code
_entity_poly.pdbx_strand_id
1 'polypeptide(L)'
;MKVMIIGAAGRMGKELITLVKQGYAGADAYIGVDAYAEDYPHTPAECGESPDVIVDFSHASATDSVLDFAVANNIPCVIGTTGHSEEQLSHIRAAAEHVAVFHSGNMSVGIAVLLQLAKQAARAFPDADIEIIEVHHKHKADAPSGTALMLANAIGEVRPDSKQVLGRSGQCKRQPQDIGISAVRMGGVVGEHKVCICTESQTITLEHKAHTRALFAEGALTAAAYIQNKTPGLYNMQSMLAQLNEENHYENSNCGLR
;
A
#
# COMPACT_ATOMS: atom_id res chain seq x y z
N MET A 1 19.11 0.28 -10.73
CA MET A 1 17.95 -0.64 -10.85
C MET A 1 17.08 -0.20 -12.03
N LYS A 2 16.91 -1.08 -13.06
CA LYS A 2 15.99 -0.85 -14.19
C LYS A 2 14.60 -1.36 -13.86
N VAL A 3 13.60 -0.50 -13.88
CA VAL A 3 12.22 -0.81 -13.48
C VAL A 3 11.31 -0.94 -14.70
N MET A 4 10.62 -2.06 -14.87
CA MET A 4 9.51 -2.14 -15.83
C MET A 4 8.24 -1.61 -15.16
N ILE A 5 7.62 -0.60 -15.76
CA ILE A 5 6.42 0.08 -15.22
C ILE A 5 5.23 -0.32 -16.08
N ILE A 6 4.31 -1.10 -15.50
CA ILE A 6 3.04 -1.49 -16.14
C ILE A 6 1.99 -0.43 -15.79
N GLY A 7 1.30 0.08 -16.82
CA GLY A 7 0.42 1.25 -16.70
C GLY A 7 1.19 2.58 -16.81
N ALA A 8 2.25 2.61 -17.64
CA ALA A 8 3.19 3.73 -17.75
C ALA A 8 2.53 5.06 -18.17
N ALA A 9 1.50 5.04 -19.01
CA ALA A 9 0.75 6.22 -19.43
C ALA A 9 -0.24 6.72 -18.36
N GLY A 10 -0.54 5.90 -17.35
CA GLY A 10 -1.43 6.20 -16.26
C GLY A 10 -0.90 7.26 -15.29
N ARG A 11 -1.76 7.70 -14.35
CA ARG A 11 -1.39 8.69 -13.33
C ARG A 11 -0.23 8.24 -12.47
N MET A 12 -0.26 6.99 -11.98
CA MET A 12 0.81 6.44 -11.15
C MET A 12 2.07 6.12 -11.96
N GLY A 13 1.91 5.64 -13.22
CA GLY A 13 3.03 5.42 -14.12
C GLY A 13 3.87 6.67 -14.35
N LYS A 14 3.23 7.82 -14.56
CA LYS A 14 3.91 9.11 -14.71
C LYS A 14 4.66 9.56 -13.46
N GLU A 15 4.12 9.34 -12.26
CA GLU A 15 4.82 9.60 -11.00
C GLU A 15 6.04 8.68 -10.84
N LEU A 16 5.90 7.38 -11.13
CA LEU A 16 7.01 6.43 -11.12
C LEU A 16 8.13 6.84 -12.09
N ILE A 17 7.79 7.17 -13.35
CA ILE A 17 8.76 7.64 -14.34
C ILE A 17 9.49 8.89 -13.86
N THR A 18 8.77 9.82 -13.24
CA THR A 18 9.36 11.04 -12.69
C THR A 18 10.38 10.72 -11.59
N LEU A 19 10.05 9.84 -10.67
CA LEU A 19 10.94 9.44 -9.58
C LEU A 19 12.15 8.63 -10.06
N VAL A 20 11.95 7.72 -11.04
CA VAL A 20 13.06 6.98 -11.66
C VAL A 20 14.07 7.93 -12.33
N LYS A 21 13.60 8.95 -13.04
CA LYS A 21 14.47 9.99 -13.63
C LYS A 21 15.26 10.79 -12.60
N GLN A 22 14.80 10.81 -11.34
CA GLN A 22 15.48 11.44 -10.20
C GLN A 22 16.42 10.49 -9.45
N GLY A 23 16.50 9.21 -9.83
CA GLY A 23 17.32 8.19 -9.17
C GLY A 23 16.74 7.71 -7.84
N TYR A 24 15.43 7.86 -7.61
CA TYR A 24 14.79 7.51 -6.35
C TYR A 24 14.93 6.00 -6.06
N ALA A 25 15.26 5.66 -4.80
CA ALA A 25 15.46 4.28 -4.33
C ALA A 25 16.43 3.46 -5.19
N GLY A 26 17.41 4.11 -5.85
CA GLY A 26 18.37 3.46 -6.73
C GLY A 26 17.81 3.05 -8.10
N ALA A 27 16.59 3.46 -8.44
CA ALA A 27 16.03 3.30 -9.78
C ALA A 27 16.60 4.38 -10.70
N ASP A 28 17.25 3.99 -11.80
CA ASP A 28 17.99 4.86 -12.71
C ASP A 28 17.61 4.68 -14.20
N ALA A 29 16.84 3.63 -14.51
CA ALA A 29 16.31 3.34 -15.83
C ALA A 29 14.91 2.74 -15.74
N TYR A 30 14.08 2.94 -16.77
CA TYR A 30 12.76 2.33 -16.85
C TYR A 30 12.42 1.80 -18.24
N ILE A 31 11.53 0.81 -18.27
CA ILE A 31 10.83 0.29 -19.44
C ILE A 31 9.34 0.55 -19.19
N GLY A 32 8.71 1.36 -20.04
CA GLY A 32 7.27 1.63 -19.93
C GLY A 32 6.45 0.61 -20.72
N VAL A 33 5.37 0.10 -20.13
CA VAL A 33 4.38 -0.78 -20.77
C VAL A 33 2.99 -0.22 -20.48
N ASP A 34 2.14 -0.13 -21.50
CA ASP A 34 0.76 0.31 -21.32
C ASP A 34 -0.17 -0.31 -22.38
N ALA A 35 -1.17 -1.05 -21.94
CA ALA A 35 -2.05 -1.81 -22.84
C ALA A 35 -2.93 -0.93 -23.76
N TYR A 36 -3.05 0.36 -23.49
CA TYR A 36 -3.98 1.26 -24.17
C TYR A 36 -3.31 2.47 -24.83
N ALA A 37 -2.03 2.72 -24.53
CA ALA A 37 -1.32 3.88 -25.07
C ALA A 37 -0.41 3.48 -26.22
N GLU A 38 -0.60 4.09 -27.40
CA GLU A 38 0.14 3.78 -28.63
C GLU A 38 1.65 4.04 -28.54
N ASP A 39 2.08 4.95 -27.66
CA ASP A 39 3.49 5.30 -27.46
C ASP A 39 4.29 4.26 -26.63
N TYR A 40 3.64 3.20 -26.15
CA TYR A 40 4.23 2.16 -25.32
C TYR A 40 3.98 0.76 -25.89
N PRO A 41 4.90 -0.20 -25.67
CA PRO A 41 4.59 -1.62 -25.82
C PRO A 41 3.32 -1.99 -25.04
N HIS A 42 2.47 -2.86 -25.60
CA HIS A 42 1.20 -3.24 -24.97
C HIS A 42 1.36 -4.35 -23.93
N THR A 43 2.42 -5.15 -24.08
CA THR A 43 2.74 -6.26 -23.17
C THR A 43 4.21 -6.25 -22.76
N PRO A 44 4.57 -6.81 -21.59
CA PRO A 44 5.97 -6.97 -21.19
C PRO A 44 6.84 -7.71 -22.22
N ALA A 45 6.28 -8.71 -22.91
CA ALA A 45 6.99 -9.54 -23.87
C ALA A 45 7.44 -8.78 -25.14
N GLU A 46 6.80 -7.66 -25.46
CA GLU A 46 7.15 -6.81 -26.62
C GLU A 46 8.37 -5.92 -26.39
N CYS A 47 8.84 -5.80 -25.13
CA CYS A 47 9.85 -4.80 -24.79
C CYS A 47 11.27 -5.13 -25.25
N GLY A 48 11.60 -6.38 -25.54
CA GLY A 48 12.94 -6.80 -26.00
C GLY A 48 14.09 -6.60 -24.99
N GLU A 49 13.82 -6.04 -23.83
CA GLU A 49 14.77 -5.76 -22.73
C GLU A 49 14.27 -6.39 -21.44
N SER A 50 15.20 -6.85 -20.58
CA SER A 50 14.89 -7.38 -19.26
C SER A 50 15.03 -6.29 -18.19
N PRO A 51 14.03 -6.09 -17.32
CA PRO A 51 14.16 -5.26 -16.13
C PRO A 51 14.78 -6.02 -14.96
N ASP A 52 15.21 -5.29 -13.93
CA ASP A 52 15.60 -5.87 -12.63
C ASP A 52 14.36 -6.16 -11.76
N VAL A 53 13.27 -5.42 -11.96
CA VAL A 53 12.02 -5.53 -11.21
C VAL A 53 10.84 -4.98 -12.01
N ILE A 54 9.65 -5.57 -11.82
CA ILE A 54 8.39 -5.07 -12.39
C ILE A 54 7.62 -4.31 -11.31
N VAL A 55 7.02 -3.16 -11.69
CA VAL A 55 6.09 -2.40 -10.84
C VAL A 55 4.79 -2.19 -11.60
N ASP A 56 3.71 -2.79 -11.09
CA ASP A 56 2.38 -2.75 -11.73
C ASP A 56 1.43 -1.78 -11.00
N PHE A 57 1.00 -0.75 -11.73
CA PHE A 57 -0.10 0.16 -11.39
C PHE A 57 -1.08 0.30 -12.56
N SER A 58 -1.49 -0.80 -13.12
CA SER A 58 -2.39 -0.86 -14.27
C SER A 58 -3.84 -1.15 -13.87
N HIS A 59 -4.38 -2.24 -14.34
CA HIS A 59 -5.73 -2.74 -14.06
C HIS A 59 -5.65 -4.22 -13.67
N ALA A 60 -6.53 -4.67 -12.78
CA ALA A 60 -6.54 -6.06 -12.31
C ALA A 60 -6.58 -7.11 -13.44
N SER A 61 -7.20 -6.79 -14.59
CA SER A 61 -7.21 -7.68 -15.75
C SER A 61 -5.83 -7.93 -16.38
N ALA A 62 -4.82 -7.12 -16.10
CA ALA A 62 -3.46 -7.32 -16.61
C ALA A 62 -2.59 -8.14 -15.66
N THR A 63 -3.00 -8.30 -14.40
CA THR A 63 -2.18 -8.89 -13.35
C THR A 63 -1.72 -10.31 -13.69
N ASP A 64 -2.59 -11.15 -14.25
CA ASP A 64 -2.24 -12.54 -14.58
C ASP A 64 -1.12 -12.59 -15.62
N SER A 65 -1.19 -11.82 -16.70
CA SER A 65 -0.15 -11.78 -17.74
C SER A 65 1.16 -11.17 -17.23
N VAL A 66 1.10 -10.22 -16.31
CA VAL A 66 2.28 -9.62 -15.68
C VAL A 66 2.98 -10.63 -14.77
N LEU A 67 2.23 -11.41 -13.99
CA LEU A 67 2.76 -12.45 -13.12
C LEU A 67 3.36 -13.61 -13.93
N ASP A 68 2.69 -14.06 -15.02
CA ASP A 68 3.20 -15.10 -15.90
C ASP A 68 4.54 -14.67 -16.53
N PHE A 69 4.65 -13.42 -16.97
CA PHE A 69 5.90 -12.88 -17.48
C PHE A 69 6.99 -12.82 -16.39
N ALA A 70 6.64 -12.37 -15.18
CA ALA A 70 7.56 -12.29 -14.05
C ALA A 70 8.13 -13.67 -13.70
N VAL A 71 7.27 -14.69 -13.60
CA VAL A 71 7.66 -16.08 -13.29
C VAL A 71 8.51 -16.67 -14.41
N ALA A 72 8.09 -16.54 -15.68
CA ALA A 72 8.81 -17.09 -16.82
C ALA A 72 10.23 -16.54 -16.98
N ASN A 73 10.46 -15.30 -16.53
CA ASN A 73 11.75 -14.60 -16.64
C ASN A 73 12.51 -14.48 -15.30
N ASN A 74 11.98 -15.06 -14.22
CA ASN A 74 12.54 -14.99 -12.87
C ASN A 74 12.78 -13.54 -12.41
N ILE A 75 11.79 -12.66 -12.61
CA ILE A 75 11.86 -11.23 -12.28
C ILE A 75 10.97 -10.94 -11.08
N PRO A 76 11.46 -10.28 -10.01
CA PRO A 76 10.63 -9.86 -8.88
C PRO A 76 9.58 -8.83 -9.30
N CYS A 77 8.39 -8.85 -8.65
CA CYS A 77 7.26 -8.04 -9.06
C CYS A 77 6.58 -7.33 -7.88
N VAL A 78 6.34 -6.02 -8.03
CA VAL A 78 5.55 -5.19 -7.10
C VAL A 78 4.18 -4.96 -7.71
N ILE A 79 3.13 -5.46 -7.07
CA ILE A 79 1.72 -5.29 -7.46
C ILE A 79 1.08 -4.22 -6.58
N GLY A 80 0.92 -3.00 -7.14
CA GLY A 80 0.20 -1.88 -6.56
C GLY A 80 -1.21 -1.71 -7.13
N THR A 81 -1.56 -2.49 -8.14
CA THR A 81 -2.91 -2.59 -8.70
C THR A 81 -3.88 -3.12 -7.64
N THR A 82 -5.10 -2.65 -7.64
CA THR A 82 -6.17 -3.02 -6.71
C THR A 82 -7.40 -3.55 -7.43
N GLY A 83 -8.33 -4.14 -6.67
CA GLY A 83 -9.59 -4.65 -7.23
C GLY A 83 -9.49 -6.06 -7.82
N HIS A 84 -8.53 -6.85 -7.37
CA HIS A 84 -8.35 -8.25 -7.77
C HIS A 84 -9.51 -9.13 -7.29
N SER A 85 -9.89 -10.08 -8.12
CA SER A 85 -10.76 -11.19 -7.72
C SER A 85 -10.01 -12.19 -6.81
N GLU A 86 -10.74 -13.08 -6.14
CA GLU A 86 -10.13 -14.17 -5.35
C GLU A 86 -9.26 -15.10 -6.20
N GLU A 87 -9.61 -15.32 -7.46
CA GLU A 87 -8.82 -16.09 -8.41
C GLU A 87 -7.48 -15.40 -8.69
N GLN A 88 -7.49 -14.09 -8.96
CA GLN A 88 -6.28 -13.30 -9.16
C GLN A 88 -5.41 -13.22 -7.89
N LEU A 89 -6.03 -13.07 -6.70
CA LEU A 89 -5.31 -13.14 -5.44
C LEU A 89 -4.66 -14.53 -5.22
N SER A 90 -5.30 -15.59 -5.69
CA SER A 90 -4.73 -16.95 -5.68
C SER A 90 -3.54 -17.04 -6.64
N HIS A 91 -3.63 -16.43 -7.83
CA HIS A 91 -2.53 -16.39 -8.79
C HIS A 91 -1.33 -15.59 -8.26
N ILE A 92 -1.56 -14.45 -7.60
CA ILE A 92 -0.51 -13.70 -6.89
C ILE A 92 0.22 -14.60 -5.87
N ARG A 93 -0.51 -15.40 -5.09
CA ARG A 93 0.09 -16.33 -4.13
C ARG A 93 0.89 -17.44 -4.81
N ALA A 94 0.37 -18.00 -5.90
CA ALA A 94 1.06 -19.04 -6.67
C ALA A 94 2.35 -18.50 -7.33
N ALA A 95 2.33 -17.32 -7.93
CA ALA A 95 3.51 -16.67 -8.50
C ALA A 95 4.60 -16.44 -7.44
N ALA A 96 4.20 -16.13 -6.21
CA ALA A 96 5.12 -15.91 -5.10
C ALA A 96 5.88 -17.18 -4.66
N GLU A 97 5.44 -18.37 -5.07
CA GLU A 97 6.20 -19.62 -4.86
C GLU A 97 7.44 -19.70 -5.78
N HIS A 98 7.46 -18.91 -6.87
CA HIS A 98 8.50 -18.95 -7.90
C HIS A 98 9.39 -17.71 -7.94
N VAL A 99 8.83 -16.53 -7.65
CA VAL A 99 9.55 -15.25 -7.64
C VAL A 99 9.18 -14.42 -6.40
N ALA A 100 9.98 -13.41 -6.07
CA ALA A 100 9.60 -12.46 -5.02
C ALA A 100 8.45 -11.57 -5.53
N VAL A 101 7.29 -11.65 -4.89
CA VAL A 101 6.13 -10.81 -5.18
C VAL A 101 5.80 -9.92 -3.99
N PHE A 102 5.78 -8.60 -4.21
CA PHE A 102 5.31 -7.64 -3.24
C PHE A 102 3.88 -7.22 -3.59
N HIS A 103 2.93 -7.48 -2.73
CA HIS A 103 1.54 -7.09 -2.95
C HIS A 103 1.01 -6.21 -1.82
N SER A 104 0.46 -5.06 -2.18
CA SER A 104 -0.21 -4.17 -1.22
C SER A 104 -1.31 -3.34 -1.88
N GLY A 105 -2.47 -3.27 -1.24
CA GLY A 105 -3.57 -2.38 -1.64
C GLY A 105 -3.32 -0.89 -1.36
N ASN A 106 -2.24 -0.56 -0.64
CA ASN A 106 -1.80 0.82 -0.41
C ASN A 106 -0.27 0.84 -0.27
N MET A 107 0.41 1.55 -1.16
CA MET A 107 1.87 1.64 -1.20
C MET A 107 2.45 2.76 -0.31
N SER A 108 1.64 3.45 0.50
CA SER A 108 2.12 4.46 1.43
C SER A 108 2.82 3.83 2.64
N VAL A 109 4.12 4.10 2.79
CA VAL A 109 4.89 3.73 3.99
C VAL A 109 4.26 4.37 5.24
N GLY A 110 3.80 5.63 5.15
CA GLY A 110 3.14 6.33 6.25
C GLY A 110 1.83 5.65 6.70
N ILE A 111 1.03 5.11 5.75
CA ILE A 111 -0.17 4.33 6.09
C ILE A 111 0.22 2.98 6.74
N ALA A 112 1.27 2.34 6.27
CA ALA A 112 1.74 1.09 6.90
C ALA A 112 2.19 1.31 8.36
N VAL A 113 2.88 2.43 8.63
CA VAL A 113 3.22 2.85 10.00
C VAL A 113 1.95 3.15 10.82
N LEU A 114 1.00 3.90 10.25
CA LEU A 114 -0.27 4.23 10.91
C LEU A 114 -1.05 2.96 11.31
N LEU A 115 -1.08 1.94 10.44
CA LEU A 115 -1.71 0.63 10.73
C LEU A 115 -1.08 -0.05 11.95
N GLN A 116 0.26 -0.07 12.03
CA GLN A 116 0.96 -0.67 13.18
C GLN A 116 0.69 0.09 14.49
N LEU A 117 0.76 1.42 14.44
CA LEU A 117 0.49 2.28 15.60
C LEU A 117 -0.96 2.16 16.08
N ALA A 118 -1.93 2.11 15.15
CA ALA A 118 -3.34 1.92 15.46
C ALA A 118 -3.60 0.58 16.15
N LYS A 119 -2.99 -0.52 15.67
CA LYS A 119 -3.05 -1.84 16.32
C LYS A 119 -2.45 -1.81 17.73
N GLN A 120 -1.28 -1.19 17.88
CA GLN A 120 -0.59 -1.10 19.16
C GLN A 120 -1.43 -0.30 20.18
N ALA A 121 -1.96 0.85 19.77
CA ALA A 121 -2.80 1.68 20.64
C ALA A 121 -4.13 0.98 20.98
N ALA A 122 -4.78 0.32 20.02
CA ALA A 122 -6.00 -0.44 20.27
C ALA A 122 -5.79 -1.62 21.24
N ARG A 123 -4.61 -2.25 21.24
CA ARG A 123 -4.23 -3.28 22.24
C ARG A 123 -4.05 -2.69 23.63
N ALA A 124 -3.38 -1.54 23.73
CA ALA A 124 -3.08 -0.89 25.01
C ALA A 124 -4.34 -0.36 25.72
N PHE A 125 -5.39 -0.05 24.95
CA PHE A 125 -6.66 0.49 25.45
C PHE A 125 -7.85 -0.36 24.99
N PRO A 126 -8.03 -1.59 25.52
CA PRO A 126 -9.01 -2.56 25.02
C PRO A 126 -10.46 -2.08 25.10
N ASP A 127 -10.79 -1.24 26.07
CA ASP A 127 -12.16 -0.73 26.32
C ASP A 127 -12.40 0.67 25.70
N ALA A 128 -11.39 1.27 25.06
CA ALA A 128 -11.54 2.60 24.49
C ALA A 128 -12.48 2.60 23.26
N ASP A 129 -13.21 3.68 23.08
CA ASP A 129 -13.97 3.97 21.87
C ASP A 129 -13.03 4.23 20.70
N ILE A 130 -13.36 3.72 19.52
CA ILE A 130 -12.55 3.91 18.30
C ILE A 130 -13.42 4.52 17.20
N GLU A 131 -12.91 5.62 16.63
CA GLU A 131 -13.48 6.28 15.45
C GLU A 131 -12.41 6.50 14.41
N ILE A 132 -12.71 6.17 13.17
CA ILE A 132 -11.89 6.44 12.00
C ILE A 132 -12.57 7.52 11.17
N ILE A 133 -11.84 8.58 10.85
CA ILE A 133 -12.33 9.68 10.03
C ILE A 133 -11.42 9.79 8.82
N GLU A 134 -12.00 9.74 7.60
CA GLU A 134 -11.24 9.90 6.39
C GLU A 134 -11.77 11.06 5.53
N VAL A 135 -10.87 11.76 4.88
CA VAL A 135 -11.21 12.89 4.00
C VAL A 135 -10.54 12.69 2.65
N HIS A 136 -11.32 12.77 1.57
CA HIS A 136 -10.82 12.72 0.19
C HIS A 136 -11.48 13.78 -0.68
N HIS A 137 -10.94 13.95 -1.89
CA HIS A 137 -11.48 14.85 -2.89
C HIS A 137 -12.94 14.51 -3.28
N LYS A 138 -13.68 15.51 -3.72
CA LYS A 138 -15.10 15.40 -4.09
C LYS A 138 -15.44 14.37 -5.19
N HIS A 139 -14.44 13.94 -5.97
CA HIS A 139 -14.61 12.99 -7.07
C HIS A 139 -14.36 11.51 -6.67
N LYS A 140 -14.00 11.22 -5.40
CA LYS A 140 -13.80 9.85 -4.94
C LYS A 140 -15.17 9.17 -4.77
N ALA A 141 -15.36 8.05 -5.50
CA ALA A 141 -16.65 7.36 -5.55
C ALA A 141 -16.89 6.43 -4.35
N ASP A 142 -15.84 5.68 -3.95
CA ASP A 142 -15.92 4.77 -2.82
C ASP A 142 -15.94 5.53 -1.48
N ALA A 143 -16.84 5.14 -0.58
CA ALA A 143 -16.97 5.64 0.78
C ALA A 143 -17.48 4.51 1.69
N PRO A 144 -16.74 4.14 2.75
CA PRO A 144 -15.42 4.65 3.10
C PRO A 144 -14.32 4.21 2.13
N SER A 145 -13.14 4.86 2.21
CA SER A 145 -11.98 4.51 1.41
C SER A 145 -11.42 3.14 1.79
N GLY A 146 -10.76 2.46 0.83
CA GLY A 146 -10.07 1.20 1.10
C GLY A 146 -9.08 1.30 2.27
N THR A 147 -8.39 2.43 2.42
CA THR A 147 -7.46 2.67 3.55
C THR A 147 -8.18 2.75 4.90
N ALA A 148 -9.34 3.37 4.96
CA ALA A 148 -10.13 3.40 6.19
C ALA A 148 -10.61 2.00 6.59
N LEU A 149 -11.00 1.18 5.61
CA LEU A 149 -11.33 -0.23 5.84
C LEU A 149 -10.11 -1.05 6.27
N MET A 150 -8.93 -0.82 5.68
CA MET A 150 -7.68 -1.46 6.12
C MET A 150 -7.36 -1.13 7.59
N LEU A 151 -7.54 0.12 8.01
CA LEU A 151 -7.35 0.54 9.40
C LEU A 151 -8.34 -0.16 10.34
N ALA A 152 -9.61 -0.22 9.98
CA ALA A 152 -10.64 -0.91 10.75
C ALA A 152 -10.37 -2.42 10.86
N ASN A 153 -9.97 -3.05 9.77
CA ASN A 153 -9.61 -4.47 9.74
C ASN A 153 -8.38 -4.76 10.62
N ALA A 154 -7.33 -3.94 10.51
CA ALA A 154 -6.13 -4.07 11.33
C ALA A 154 -6.42 -3.93 12.84
N ILE A 155 -7.31 -3.03 13.22
CA ILE A 155 -7.79 -2.91 14.60
C ILE A 155 -8.61 -4.15 14.99
N GLY A 156 -9.45 -4.64 14.08
CA GLY A 156 -10.25 -5.87 14.28
C GLY A 156 -9.41 -7.11 14.57
N GLU A 157 -8.21 -7.22 14.02
CA GLU A 157 -7.28 -8.33 14.32
C GLU A 157 -6.88 -8.39 15.82
N VAL A 158 -6.92 -7.27 16.52
CA VAL A 158 -6.58 -7.17 17.95
C VAL A 158 -7.81 -6.94 18.85
N ARG A 159 -8.98 -6.75 18.22
CA ARG A 159 -10.30 -6.63 18.86
C ARG A 159 -11.31 -7.50 18.10
N PRO A 160 -11.29 -8.83 18.26
CA PRO A 160 -12.05 -9.76 17.44
C PRO A 160 -13.56 -9.56 17.49
N ASP A 161 -14.09 -9.02 18.60
CA ASP A 161 -15.52 -8.75 18.77
C ASP A 161 -15.97 -7.41 18.18
N SER A 162 -15.04 -6.64 17.58
CA SER A 162 -15.35 -5.32 17.03
C SER A 162 -16.26 -5.38 15.80
N LYS A 163 -17.09 -4.35 15.63
CA LYS A 163 -17.99 -4.18 14.49
C LYS A 163 -17.77 -2.85 13.81
N GLN A 164 -17.60 -2.87 12.50
CA GLN A 164 -17.51 -1.67 11.70
C GLN A 164 -18.88 -1.01 11.55
N VAL A 165 -18.99 0.27 11.91
CA VAL A 165 -20.20 1.08 11.79
C VAL A 165 -19.93 2.22 10.80
N LEU A 166 -20.53 2.12 9.61
CA LEU A 166 -20.32 3.06 8.50
C LEU A 166 -21.28 4.25 8.64
N GLY A 167 -20.78 5.36 9.15
CA GLY A 167 -21.54 6.60 9.35
C GLY A 167 -22.73 6.43 10.33
N ARG A 168 -22.71 7.17 11.42
CA ARG A 168 -23.87 7.23 12.32
C ARG A 168 -24.79 8.37 11.89
N SER A 169 -26.10 8.09 11.84
CA SER A 169 -27.11 9.10 11.55
C SER A 169 -28.37 8.89 12.40
N GLY A 170 -29.14 9.94 12.62
CA GLY A 170 -30.34 9.89 13.45
C GLY A 170 -30.05 9.51 14.91
N GLN A 171 -30.97 8.75 15.51
CA GLN A 171 -30.82 8.23 16.88
C GLN A 171 -30.12 6.87 16.85
N CYS A 172 -28.79 6.89 16.75
CA CYS A 172 -27.94 5.71 16.70
C CYS A 172 -26.93 5.74 17.85
N LYS A 173 -27.27 5.07 18.96
CA LYS A 173 -26.40 4.99 20.14
C LYS A 173 -25.20 4.08 19.87
N ARG A 174 -23.98 4.54 20.24
CA ARG A 174 -22.75 3.75 20.16
C ARG A 174 -22.85 2.50 21.04
N GLN A 175 -22.30 1.39 20.55
CA GLN A 175 -22.06 0.17 21.34
C GLN A 175 -20.55 0.04 21.65
N PRO A 176 -20.17 -0.65 22.74
CA PRO A 176 -18.78 -0.77 23.17
C PRO A 176 -17.84 -1.38 22.09
N GLN A 177 -18.36 -2.30 21.27
CA GLN A 177 -17.60 -2.98 20.22
C GLN A 177 -17.52 -2.20 18.89
N ASP A 178 -18.15 -1.03 18.78
CA ASP A 178 -18.18 -0.30 17.52
C ASP A 178 -16.80 0.30 17.16
N ILE A 179 -16.37 0.09 15.94
CA ILE A 179 -15.38 0.91 15.25
C ILE A 179 -16.15 1.78 14.27
N GLY A 180 -16.33 3.06 14.60
CA GLY A 180 -17.03 3.99 13.73
C GLY A 180 -16.13 4.42 12.57
N ILE A 181 -16.72 4.56 11.38
CA ILE A 181 -16.00 5.04 10.18
C ILE A 181 -16.80 6.15 9.54
N SER A 182 -16.23 7.35 9.47
CA SER A 182 -16.83 8.53 8.87
C SER A 182 -16.04 8.97 7.64
N ALA A 183 -16.72 9.09 6.50
CA ALA A 183 -16.13 9.50 5.22
C ALA A 183 -16.54 10.91 4.85
N VAL A 184 -15.56 11.78 4.61
CA VAL A 184 -15.76 13.17 4.15
C VAL A 184 -15.27 13.31 2.71
N ARG A 185 -16.03 14.04 1.88
CA ARG A 185 -15.68 14.35 0.47
C ARG A 185 -15.67 15.86 0.29
N MET A 186 -14.46 16.44 0.04
CA MET A 186 -14.32 17.88 -0.10
C MET A 186 -13.10 18.28 -0.92
N GLY A 187 -13.26 19.34 -1.69
CA GLY A 187 -12.17 19.97 -2.45
C GLY A 187 -11.33 19.01 -3.27
N GLY A 188 -10.01 19.18 -3.19
CA GLY A 188 -8.99 18.39 -3.88
C GLY A 188 -8.13 17.54 -2.94
N VAL A 189 -8.58 17.25 -1.72
CA VAL A 189 -7.83 16.50 -0.72
C VAL A 189 -7.40 15.14 -1.29
N VAL A 190 -6.10 14.86 -1.26
CA VAL A 190 -5.52 13.61 -1.80
C VAL A 190 -5.94 12.40 -0.95
N GLY A 191 -5.85 12.56 0.38
CA GLY A 191 -6.31 11.58 1.35
C GLY A 191 -5.79 11.90 2.75
N GLU A 192 -6.71 11.99 3.71
CA GLU A 192 -6.40 12.12 5.13
C GLU A 192 -7.08 10.98 5.88
N HIS A 193 -6.39 10.40 6.85
CA HIS A 193 -6.92 9.32 7.68
C HIS A 193 -6.55 9.59 9.14
N LYS A 194 -7.55 9.62 9.99
CA LYS A 194 -7.42 9.84 11.42
C LYS A 194 -8.05 8.68 12.17
N VAL A 195 -7.31 8.12 13.13
CA VAL A 195 -7.80 7.13 14.10
C VAL A 195 -7.83 7.78 15.47
N CYS A 196 -9.01 7.89 16.06
CA CYS A 196 -9.22 8.40 17.39
C CYS A 196 -9.50 7.20 18.34
N ILE A 197 -8.73 7.10 19.41
CA ILE A 197 -8.87 6.08 20.46
C ILE A 197 -9.11 6.83 21.76
N CYS A 198 -10.32 6.73 22.32
CA CYS A 198 -10.81 7.59 23.39
C CYS A 198 -11.29 6.76 24.58
N THR A 199 -10.80 7.11 25.76
CA THR A 199 -11.34 6.66 27.07
C THR A 199 -12.06 7.83 27.72
N GLU A 200 -12.67 7.62 28.89
CA GLU A 200 -13.30 8.69 29.67
C GLU A 200 -12.31 9.82 30.04
N SER A 201 -11.02 9.52 30.16
CA SER A 201 -10.01 10.46 30.68
C SER A 201 -9.06 11.00 29.62
N GLN A 202 -8.98 10.39 28.41
CA GLN A 202 -7.98 10.77 27.41
C GLN A 202 -8.37 10.34 26.00
N THR A 203 -7.78 11.01 25.03
CA THR A 203 -7.87 10.65 23.60
C THR A 203 -6.48 10.56 22.99
N ILE A 204 -6.19 9.47 22.30
CA ILE A 204 -5.05 9.35 21.40
C ILE A 204 -5.57 9.56 19.98
N THR A 205 -4.91 10.43 19.22
CA THR A 205 -5.21 10.67 17.81
C THR A 205 -3.98 10.34 16.98
N LEU A 206 -4.13 9.41 16.05
CA LEU A 206 -3.12 9.06 15.05
C LEU A 206 -3.61 9.58 13.69
N GLU A 207 -2.80 10.36 12.98
CA GLU A 207 -3.22 10.99 11.73
C GLU A 207 -2.15 10.87 10.65
N HIS A 208 -2.59 10.59 9.43
CA HIS A 208 -1.79 10.63 8.21
C HIS A 208 -2.46 11.51 7.18
N LYS A 209 -1.68 12.41 6.56
CA LYS A 209 -2.12 13.30 5.48
C LYS A 209 -1.24 13.09 4.25
N ALA A 210 -1.85 12.71 3.14
CA ALA A 210 -1.19 12.64 1.85
C ALA A 210 -1.20 14.04 1.19
N HIS A 211 -0.04 14.62 0.92
CA HIS A 211 0.07 15.91 0.25
C HIS A 211 0.05 15.76 -1.27
N THR A 212 0.64 14.70 -1.79
CA THR A 212 0.69 14.37 -3.22
C THR A 212 0.46 12.87 -3.42
N ARG A 213 0.20 12.45 -4.66
CA ARG A 213 0.13 11.02 -5.01
C ARG A 213 1.50 10.38 -5.19
N ALA A 214 2.56 11.17 -5.31
CA ALA A 214 3.92 10.68 -5.45
C ALA A 214 4.32 9.74 -4.31
N LEU A 215 3.77 9.95 -3.09
CA LEU A 215 4.02 9.07 -1.94
C LEU A 215 3.73 7.57 -2.20
N PHE A 216 2.78 7.26 -3.09
CA PHE A 216 2.50 5.86 -3.45
C PHE A 216 3.55 5.31 -4.43
N ALA A 217 4.04 6.15 -5.35
CA ALA A 217 5.13 5.79 -6.25
C ALA A 217 6.46 5.68 -5.49
N GLU A 218 6.72 6.56 -4.53
CA GLU A 218 7.86 6.47 -3.61
C GLU A 218 7.86 5.13 -2.85
N GLY A 219 6.74 4.77 -2.25
CA GLY A 219 6.60 3.50 -1.54
C GLY A 219 6.74 2.28 -2.46
N ALA A 220 6.25 2.36 -3.71
CA ALA A 220 6.40 1.28 -4.67
C ALA A 220 7.84 1.09 -5.14
N LEU A 221 8.60 2.16 -5.37
CA LEU A 221 10.02 2.07 -5.70
C LEU A 221 10.86 1.61 -4.50
N THR A 222 10.50 2.01 -3.29
CA THR A 222 11.09 1.47 -2.06
C THR A 222 10.82 -0.04 -1.94
N ALA A 223 9.60 -0.48 -2.23
CA ALA A 223 9.24 -1.91 -2.27
C ALA A 223 10.00 -2.66 -3.37
N ALA A 224 10.20 -2.04 -4.55
CA ALA A 224 11.00 -2.61 -5.64
C ALA A 224 12.46 -2.84 -5.22
N ALA A 225 13.08 -1.85 -4.60
CA ALA A 225 14.43 -1.99 -4.05
C ALA A 225 14.50 -3.07 -2.95
N TYR A 226 13.47 -3.14 -2.10
CA TYR A 226 13.37 -4.13 -1.03
C TYR A 226 13.32 -5.57 -1.55
N ILE A 227 12.54 -5.85 -2.62
CA ILE A 227 12.35 -7.21 -3.12
C ILE A 227 13.39 -7.66 -4.15
N GLN A 228 14.19 -6.76 -4.73
CA GLN A 228 15.11 -7.05 -5.82
C GLN A 228 16.02 -8.26 -5.57
N ASN A 229 16.46 -8.46 -4.32
CA ASN A 229 17.35 -9.53 -3.92
C ASN A 229 16.70 -10.52 -2.93
N LYS A 230 15.37 -10.57 -2.87
CA LYS A 230 14.64 -11.50 -2.02
C LYS A 230 14.46 -12.85 -2.69
N THR A 231 14.39 -13.89 -1.88
CA THR A 231 13.98 -15.23 -2.32
C THR A 231 12.51 -15.22 -2.74
N PRO A 232 12.05 -16.20 -3.56
CA PRO A 232 10.63 -16.38 -3.81
C PRO A 232 9.81 -16.31 -2.53
N GLY A 233 8.70 -15.58 -2.57
CA GLY A 233 7.84 -15.35 -1.41
C GLY A 233 6.89 -14.18 -1.62
N LEU A 234 5.82 -14.13 -0.81
CA LEU A 234 4.86 -13.04 -0.80
C LEU A 234 5.25 -12.03 0.27
N TYR A 235 5.56 -10.81 -0.17
CA TYR A 235 5.98 -9.69 0.65
C TYR A 235 4.92 -8.59 0.67
N ASN A 236 4.93 -7.74 1.68
CA ASN A 236 4.00 -6.62 1.83
C ASN A 236 4.64 -5.47 2.62
N MET A 237 3.88 -4.39 2.83
CA MET A 237 4.37 -3.23 3.57
C MET A 237 4.80 -3.55 5.01
N GLN A 238 4.15 -4.49 5.69
CA GLN A 238 4.52 -4.88 7.05
C GLN A 238 5.86 -5.62 7.09
N SER A 239 6.08 -6.55 6.16
CA SER A 239 7.36 -7.27 6.07
C SER A 239 8.53 -6.33 5.73
N MET A 240 8.30 -5.33 4.86
CA MET A 240 9.29 -4.31 4.55
C MET A 240 9.61 -3.42 5.76
N LEU A 241 8.59 -2.95 6.49
CA LEU A 241 8.79 -2.12 7.68
C LEU A 241 9.50 -2.88 8.81
N ALA A 242 9.23 -4.17 8.97
CA ALA A 242 9.92 -5.00 9.98
C ALA A 242 11.43 -5.01 9.72
N GLN A 243 11.87 -5.21 8.48
CA GLN A 243 13.28 -5.19 8.11
C GLN A 243 13.92 -3.80 8.29
N LEU A 244 13.24 -2.73 7.86
CA LEU A 244 13.75 -1.36 8.05
C LEU A 244 13.99 -1.02 9.53
N ASN A 245 13.13 -1.52 10.42
CA ASN A 245 13.32 -1.35 11.86
C ASN A 245 14.51 -2.15 12.40
N GLU A 246 14.75 -3.36 11.91
CA GLU A 246 15.90 -4.19 12.30
C GLU A 246 17.23 -3.54 11.86
N GLU A 247 17.32 -3.06 10.62
CA GLU A 247 18.51 -2.40 10.09
C GLU A 247 18.86 -1.12 10.87
N ASN A 248 17.87 -0.30 11.21
CA ASN A 248 18.07 0.90 12.04
C ASN A 248 18.52 0.57 13.47
N HIS A 249 18.12 -0.56 14.04
CA HIS A 249 18.60 -1.02 15.35
C HIS A 249 20.07 -1.45 15.31
N TYR A 250 20.52 -2.11 14.25
CA TYR A 250 21.93 -2.52 14.09
C TYR A 250 22.86 -1.33 13.90
N GLU A 251 22.49 -0.32 13.13
CA GLU A 251 23.29 0.89 12.92
C GLU A 251 23.43 1.71 14.21
N ASN A 252 22.35 1.89 14.96
CA ASN A 252 22.38 2.60 16.24
C ASN A 252 23.15 1.86 17.33
N SER A 253 23.17 0.54 17.34
CA SER A 253 23.95 -0.28 18.29
C SER A 253 25.45 -0.19 18.01
N ASN A 254 25.87 0.01 16.78
CA ASN A 254 27.28 0.16 16.39
C ASN A 254 27.81 1.60 16.52
N CYS A 255 26.95 2.61 16.60
CA CYS A 255 27.34 4.01 16.78
C CYS A 255 27.63 4.38 18.25
N GLY A 256 27.23 3.54 19.21
CA GLY A 256 27.40 3.76 20.66
C GLY A 256 28.73 3.29 21.25
N LEU A 257 29.69 2.83 20.43
CA LEU A 257 31.00 2.31 20.85
C LEU A 257 32.19 3.08 20.25
N ARG A 258 32.07 4.39 20.04
CA ARG A 258 33.21 5.27 19.71
C ARG A 258 33.29 6.44 20.66
#